data_4b265126228a258ea01e8941ba0d2302
#
_entry.id   4b265126228a258ea01e8941ba0d2302
#
_cell.length_a   1.000
_cell.length_b   1.000
_cell.length_c   1.000
_cell.angle_alpha   90.00
_cell.angle_beta   90.00
_cell.angle_gamma   90.00
#
_symmetry.space_group_name_H-M   'P 1'
#
loop_
_entity.id
_entity.type
_entity.pdbx_description
1 polymer ?
#
loop_
_entity_poly.entity_id
_entity_poly.type
_entity_poly.pdbx_seq_one_letter_code
_entity_poly.pdbx_strand_id
1 'polypeptide(L)'
;VRAAERLLLQELDRLSAAGESFALESTLSGLTYVERLKRMKEQGYSVEVIFLRLKTPELAVKRVAHRVKQGGHHVPEMDVRRRFDRGLHNFELF
;
A
#
# COMPACT_ATOMS: atom_id res chain seq x y z
N VAL A 1 -11.05 7.31 7.83
CA VAL A 1 -9.85 6.70 7.26
C VAL A 1 -9.43 5.46 8.05
N ARG A 2 -9.25 5.59 9.36
CA ARG A 2 -8.87 4.44 10.21
C ARG A 2 -9.93 3.34 10.24
N ALA A 3 -11.21 3.71 10.16
CA ALA A 3 -12.29 2.73 10.10
C ALA A 3 -12.22 1.90 8.80
N ALA A 4 -11.95 2.55 7.67
CA ALA A 4 -11.81 1.88 6.38
C ALA A 4 -10.59 0.95 6.37
N GLU A 5 -9.47 1.40 6.90
CA GLU A 5 -8.26 0.57 7.04
C GLU A 5 -8.52 -0.65 7.90
N ARG A 6 -9.20 -0.47 9.02
CA ARG A 6 -9.55 -1.57 9.91
C ARG A 6 -10.43 -2.61 9.21
N LEU A 7 -11.43 -2.16 8.46
CA LEU A 7 -12.29 -3.06 7.69
C LEU A 7 -11.51 -3.83 6.64
N LEU A 8 -10.58 -3.17 5.96
CA LEU A 8 -9.73 -3.84 4.97
C LEU A 8 -8.86 -4.91 5.64
N LEU A 9 -8.24 -4.60 6.78
CA LEU A 9 -7.40 -5.56 7.48
C LEU A 9 -8.22 -6.76 7.99
N GLN A 10 -9.44 -6.53 8.48
CA GLN A 10 -10.35 -7.60 8.86
C GLN A 10 -10.71 -8.49 7.68
N GLU A 11 -10.96 -7.90 6.51
CA GLU A 11 -11.26 -8.66 5.30
C GLU A 11 -10.06 -9.49 4.84
N LEU A 12 -8.85 -8.94 4.92
CA LEU A 12 -7.63 -9.69 4.62
C LEU A 12 -7.46 -10.89 5.55
N ASP A 13 -7.71 -10.70 6.83
CA ASP A 13 -7.62 -11.78 7.81
C ASP A 13 -8.68 -12.86 7.53
N ARG A 14 -9.89 -12.46 7.16
CA ARG A 14 -10.97 -13.38 6.79
C ARG A 14 -10.62 -14.22 5.56
N LEU A 15 -10.16 -13.57 4.50
CA LEU A 15 -9.77 -14.24 3.25
C LEU A 15 -8.60 -15.18 3.47
N SER A 16 -7.62 -14.73 4.24
CA SER A 16 -6.44 -15.53 4.58
C SER A 16 -6.81 -16.78 5.38
N ALA A 17 -7.70 -16.64 6.36
CA ALA A 17 -8.17 -17.77 7.15
C ALA A 17 -8.99 -18.77 6.33
N ALA A 18 -9.73 -18.28 5.32
CA ALA A 18 -10.51 -19.13 4.42
C ALA A 18 -9.68 -19.77 3.31
N GLY A 19 -8.41 -19.38 3.16
CA GLY A 19 -7.53 -19.89 2.10
C GLY A 19 -7.90 -19.43 0.70
N GLU A 20 -8.61 -18.29 0.60
CA GLU A 20 -9.06 -17.76 -0.69
C GLU A 20 -7.97 -16.93 -1.38
N SER A 21 -7.95 -17.00 -2.72
CA SER A 21 -7.10 -16.12 -3.52
C SER A 21 -7.74 -14.76 -3.66
N PHE A 22 -6.93 -13.71 -3.61
CA PHE A 22 -7.42 -12.34 -3.74
C PHE A 22 -6.31 -11.41 -4.24
N ALA A 23 -6.70 -10.20 -4.63
CA ALA A 23 -5.79 -9.13 -4.98
C ALA A 23 -6.21 -7.86 -4.25
N LEU A 24 -5.24 -7.03 -3.92
CA LEU A 24 -5.51 -5.73 -3.32
C LEU A 24 -4.54 -4.68 -3.86
N GLU A 25 -4.95 -3.42 -3.77
CA GLU A 25 -4.09 -2.29 -4.07
C GLU A 25 -3.72 -1.57 -2.77
N SER A 26 -2.47 -1.17 -2.68
CA SER A 26 -1.95 -0.46 -1.51
C SER A 26 -0.77 0.40 -1.91
N THR A 27 -0.52 1.46 -1.14
CA THR A 27 0.70 2.25 -1.27
C THR A 27 1.92 1.53 -0.68
N LEU A 28 1.69 0.43 0.03
CA LEU A 28 2.70 -0.33 0.76
C LEU A 28 3.45 0.54 1.79
N SER A 29 2.88 1.66 2.19
CA SER A 29 3.52 2.58 3.14
C SER A 29 3.41 2.13 4.60
N GLY A 30 2.55 1.16 4.88
CA GLY A 30 2.37 0.61 6.22
C GLY A 30 3.08 -0.73 6.40
N LEU A 31 3.87 -0.85 7.46
CA LEU A 31 4.60 -2.07 7.78
C LEU A 31 3.67 -3.25 8.07
N THR A 32 2.46 -2.97 8.56
CA THR A 32 1.44 -3.98 8.86
C THR A 32 1.12 -4.85 7.65
N TYR A 33 1.05 -4.27 6.45
CA TYR A 33 0.79 -5.05 5.23
C TYR A 33 1.95 -5.97 4.89
N VAL A 34 3.19 -5.50 5.04
CA VAL A 34 4.39 -6.31 4.79
C VAL A 34 4.40 -7.53 5.70
N GLU A 35 4.11 -7.35 6.98
CA GLU A 35 4.05 -8.42 7.96
C GLU A 35 2.97 -9.44 7.63
N ARG A 36 1.78 -8.98 7.22
CA ARG A 36 0.70 -9.87 6.81
C ARG A 36 1.05 -10.69 5.57
N LEU A 37 1.66 -10.05 4.56
CA LEU A 37 2.06 -10.73 3.34
C LEU A 37 3.12 -11.81 3.63
N LYS A 38 4.09 -11.51 4.48
CA LYS A 38 5.09 -12.50 4.90
C LYS A 38 4.47 -13.68 5.61
N ARG A 39 3.52 -13.41 6.50
CA ARG A 39 2.79 -14.46 7.23
C ARG A 39 1.98 -15.33 6.29
N MET A 40 1.34 -14.74 5.29
CA MET A 40 0.60 -15.48 4.27
C MET A 40 1.51 -16.40 3.47
N LYS A 41 2.71 -15.95 3.11
CA LYS A 41 3.71 -16.82 2.45
C LYS A 41 4.08 -18.02 3.33
N GLU A 42 4.25 -17.81 4.61
CA GLU A 42 4.54 -18.90 5.57
C GLU A 42 3.39 -19.90 5.67
N GLN A 43 2.16 -19.44 5.46
CA GLN A 43 0.96 -20.27 5.46
C GLN A 43 0.71 -20.99 4.13
N GLY A 44 1.57 -20.81 3.15
CA GLY A 44 1.48 -21.50 1.86
C GLY A 44 0.91 -20.67 0.72
N TYR A 45 0.61 -19.38 0.93
CA TYR A 45 0.18 -18.51 -0.16
C TYR A 45 1.32 -18.23 -1.13
N SER A 46 0.98 -18.21 -2.42
CA SER A 46 1.84 -17.63 -3.44
C SER A 46 1.56 -16.15 -3.51
N VAL A 47 2.53 -15.33 -3.13
CA VAL A 47 2.35 -13.87 -3.06
C VAL A 47 3.13 -13.21 -4.17
N GLU A 48 2.43 -12.47 -5.02
CA GLU A 48 3.02 -11.68 -6.10
C GLU A 48 2.77 -10.20 -5.81
N VAL A 49 3.83 -9.41 -5.82
CA VAL A 49 3.75 -7.96 -5.61
C VAL A 49 4.19 -7.25 -6.88
N ILE A 50 3.29 -6.43 -7.42
CA ILE A 50 3.59 -5.57 -8.55
C ILE A 50 3.71 -4.14 -8.02
N PHE A 51 4.93 -3.62 -8.00
CA PHE A 51 5.21 -2.31 -7.43
C PHE A 51 5.45 -1.28 -8.53
N LEU A 52 4.48 -0.38 -8.70
CA LEU A 52 4.57 0.73 -9.65
C LEU A 52 5.03 1.98 -8.92
N ARG A 53 6.14 2.55 -9.35
CA ARG A 53 6.64 3.77 -8.74
C ARG A 53 7.02 4.81 -9.78
N LEU A 54 7.02 6.06 -9.37
CA LEU A 54 7.57 7.16 -10.13
C LEU A 54 9.08 7.23 -9.87
N LYS A 55 9.82 7.88 -10.78
CA LYS A 55 11.27 7.98 -10.65
C LYS A 55 11.71 8.73 -9.41
N THR A 56 10.96 9.77 -9.03
CA THR A 56 11.35 10.66 -7.94
C THR A 56 10.15 11.05 -7.08
N PRO A 57 10.39 11.41 -5.80
CA PRO A 57 9.34 11.95 -4.95
C PRO A 57 8.72 13.23 -5.51
N GLU A 58 9.52 14.05 -6.22
CA GLU A 58 9.05 15.29 -6.84
C GLU A 58 7.96 15.02 -7.86
N LEU A 59 8.08 13.95 -8.65
CA LEU A 59 7.04 13.54 -9.60
C LEU A 59 5.77 13.12 -8.87
N ALA A 60 5.90 12.43 -7.74
CA ALA A 60 4.75 12.03 -6.92
C ALA A 60 4.02 13.26 -6.39
N VAL A 61 4.75 14.26 -5.90
CA VAL A 61 4.18 15.54 -5.44
C VAL A 61 3.43 16.25 -6.58
N LYS A 62 4.02 16.30 -7.76
CA LYS A 62 3.38 16.90 -8.94
C LYS A 62 2.08 16.20 -9.31
N ARG A 63 2.05 14.89 -9.26
CA ARG A 63 0.83 14.12 -9.57
C ARG A 63 -0.28 14.38 -8.59
N VAL A 64 0.03 14.46 -7.30
CA VAL A 64 -0.96 14.80 -6.27
C VAL A 64 -1.51 16.20 -6.51
N ALA A 65 -0.63 17.18 -6.77
CA ALA A 65 -1.04 18.55 -7.08
C ALA A 65 -1.97 18.61 -8.30
N HIS A 66 -1.65 17.83 -9.35
CA HIS A 66 -2.48 17.74 -10.54
C HIS A 66 -3.86 17.15 -10.24
N ARG A 67 -3.92 16.10 -9.43
CA ARG A 67 -5.18 15.49 -9.00
C ARG A 67 -6.04 16.44 -8.20
N VAL A 68 -5.43 17.24 -7.33
CA VAL A 68 -6.14 18.26 -6.53
C VAL A 68 -6.81 19.28 -7.45
N LYS A 69 -6.12 19.73 -8.50
CA LYS A 69 -6.68 20.64 -9.51
C LYS A 69 -7.88 20.02 -10.23
N GLN A 70 -7.94 18.71 -10.35
CA GLN A 70 -9.04 17.97 -10.97
C GLN A 70 -10.13 17.56 -9.96
N GLY A 71 -10.11 18.09 -8.74
CA GLY A 71 -11.08 17.79 -7.71
C GLY A 71 -10.71 16.62 -6.81
N GLY A 72 -9.47 16.15 -6.87
CA GLY A 72 -8.99 15.08 -6.02
C GLY A 72 -8.65 15.53 -4.61
N HIS A 73 -8.37 14.57 -3.74
CA HIS A 73 -8.06 14.80 -2.34
C HIS A 73 -6.65 15.37 -2.17
N HIS A 74 -6.53 16.43 -1.38
CA HIS A 74 -5.24 17.02 -1.04
C HIS A 74 -4.47 16.14 -0.07
N VAL A 75 -3.18 15.93 -0.36
CA VAL A 75 -2.24 15.27 0.54
C VAL A 75 -1.04 16.20 0.74
N PRO A 76 -0.66 16.52 1.98
CA PRO A 76 0.51 17.36 2.24
C PRO A 76 1.78 16.80 1.59
N GLU A 77 2.63 17.68 1.08
CA GLU A 77 3.86 17.30 0.38
C GLU A 77 4.75 16.39 1.22
N MET A 78 4.90 16.69 2.52
CA MET A 78 5.70 15.85 3.42
C MET A 78 5.17 14.42 3.49
N ASP A 79 3.84 14.25 3.49
CA ASP A 79 3.22 12.93 3.52
C ASP A 79 3.44 12.17 2.21
N VAL A 80 3.36 12.87 1.08
CA VAL A 80 3.62 12.28 -0.23
C VAL A 80 5.06 11.75 -0.29
N ARG A 81 6.03 12.57 0.12
CA ARG A 81 7.45 12.20 0.14
C ARG A 81 7.72 11.03 1.08
N ARG A 82 7.14 11.10 2.27
CA ARG A 82 7.28 10.03 3.27
C ARG A 82 6.73 8.70 2.76
N ARG A 83 5.55 8.71 2.15
CA ARG A 83 4.92 7.50 1.60
C ARG A 83 5.71 6.94 0.42
N PHE A 84 6.30 7.81 -0.39
CA PHE A 84 7.17 7.39 -1.48
C PHE A 84 8.36 6.58 -0.95
N ASP A 85 9.06 7.12 0.03
CA ASP A 85 10.24 6.47 0.62
C ASP A 85 9.86 5.19 1.36
N ARG A 86 8.80 5.22 2.14
CA ARG A 86 8.33 4.04 2.89
C ARG A 86 7.85 2.93 1.98
N GLY A 87 7.12 3.27 0.91
CA GLY A 87 6.65 2.29 -0.04
C GLY A 87 7.80 1.53 -0.69
N LEU A 88 8.82 2.24 -1.12
CA LEU A 88 10.01 1.64 -1.71
C LEU A 88 10.75 0.77 -0.69
N HIS A 89 10.97 1.30 0.51
CA HIS A 89 11.65 0.56 1.58
C HIS A 89 10.89 -0.72 1.95
N ASN A 90 9.57 -0.63 2.12
CA ASN A 90 8.74 -1.79 2.46
C ASN A 90 8.73 -2.82 1.34
N PHE A 91 8.75 -2.38 0.09
CA PHE A 91 8.85 -3.29 -1.05
C PHE A 91 10.17 -4.06 -1.03
N GLU A 92 11.27 -3.39 -0.70
CA GLU A 92 12.59 -4.03 -0.59
C GLU A 92 12.66 -5.03 0.57
N LEU A 93 11.89 -4.80 1.64
CA LEU A 93 11.80 -5.75 2.76
C LEU A 93 11.06 -7.04 2.39
N PHE A 94 10.19 -6.96 1.39
CA PHE A 94 9.40 -8.10 0.95
C PHE A 94 10.20 -8.99 0.02
#